data_ed79bdeef871cdc8c83fd62c6a4bc408
#
_entry.id   ed79bdeef871cdc8c83fd62c6a4bc408
#
_cell.length_a   1.000
_cell.length_b   1.000
_cell.length_c   1.000
_cell.angle_alpha   90.00
_cell.angle_beta   90.00
_cell.angle_gamma   90.00
#
_symmetry.space_group_name_H-M   'P 1'
#
loop_
_entity.id
_entity.type
_entity.pdbx_description
1 polymer ?
#
loop_
_entity_poly.entity_id
_entity_poly.type
_entity_poly.pdbx_seq_one_letter_code
_entity_poly.pdbx_strand_id
1 'polypeptide(L)'
;MNSLLELHNIYYSYHTLDAETRALSDLSFSVQPGTFTAVVGPSGCGKSTLLSLICGLMKPDAGEILLNGIPLRENSPLIGYMLQHDHLLDWRSIYRNVTLGPEICGTLNTATKKRAYELLEQYGLRQFASAHPSQLSGGMRQRAALIRTLLPDPQLLLLDEPFSALDYQTRLTVSDDIGQIIRQSGKTALLVTHDLSEAISLSDRVIVLTSRPAKVRCEIPIFFKLEQDTPLNRRNAPEFKHYFNQIWKELNHDN
;
A
#
# COMPACT_ATOMS: atom_id res chain seq x y z
N MET A 1 -12.92 17.48 -8.85
CA MET A 1 -12.95 16.00 -8.98
C MET A 1 -13.12 15.43 -7.58
N ASN A 2 -14.01 14.47 -7.39
CA ASN A 2 -14.20 13.89 -6.04
C ASN A 2 -13.03 12.97 -5.73
N SER A 3 -12.44 13.12 -4.56
CA SER A 3 -11.39 12.22 -4.06
C SER A 3 -11.97 10.84 -3.75
N LEU A 4 -11.17 9.78 -3.89
CA LEU A 4 -11.58 8.44 -3.46
C LEU A 4 -11.48 8.30 -1.94
N LEU A 5 -10.38 8.77 -1.36
CA LEU A 5 -10.12 8.76 0.08
C LEU A 5 -9.86 10.20 0.55
N GLU A 6 -10.46 10.59 1.66
CA GLU A 6 -10.24 11.88 2.30
C GLU A 6 -10.06 11.69 3.80
N LEU A 7 -9.04 12.34 4.36
CA LEU A 7 -8.79 12.40 5.78
C LEU A 7 -8.89 13.85 6.22
N HIS A 8 -9.70 14.13 7.23
CA HIS A 8 -9.96 15.47 7.73
C HIS A 8 -9.60 15.55 9.21
N ASN A 9 -8.52 16.28 9.53
CA ASN A 9 -8.07 16.61 10.90
C ASN A 9 -7.99 15.36 11.80
N ILE A 10 -7.29 14.33 11.34
CA ILE A 10 -7.17 13.06 12.06
C ILE A 10 -6.23 13.21 13.25
N TYR A 11 -6.74 12.81 14.42
CA TYR A 11 -5.98 12.68 15.67
C TYR A 11 -6.08 11.24 16.16
N TYR A 12 -4.98 10.72 16.67
CA TYR A 12 -4.95 9.40 17.30
C TYR A 12 -3.85 9.28 18.34
N SER A 13 -4.21 8.77 19.54
CA SER A 13 -3.29 8.48 20.64
C SER A 13 -3.40 7.03 21.08
N TYR A 14 -2.28 6.42 21.40
CA TYR A 14 -2.25 5.16 22.13
C TYR A 14 -2.33 5.44 23.62
N HIS A 15 -3.25 4.78 24.31
CA HIS A 15 -3.41 4.88 25.75
C HIS A 15 -2.91 3.59 26.41
N THR A 16 -1.99 3.71 27.34
CA THR A 16 -1.55 2.66 28.24
C THR A 16 -1.96 3.04 29.67
N LEU A 17 -1.82 2.13 30.62
CA LEU A 17 -2.16 2.43 32.04
C LEU A 17 -1.36 3.61 32.59
N ASP A 18 -0.13 3.82 32.10
CA ASP A 18 0.84 4.77 32.67
C ASP A 18 1.13 5.96 31.74
N ALA A 19 0.68 5.93 30.46
CA ALA A 19 1.06 6.97 29.50
C ALA A 19 0.08 7.09 28.33
N GLU A 20 -0.03 8.33 27.80
CA GLU A 20 -0.62 8.62 26.50
C GLU A 20 0.48 8.92 25.48
N THR A 21 0.45 8.25 24.35
CA THR A 21 1.39 8.48 23.26
C THR A 21 0.63 8.92 22.02
N ARG A 22 0.68 10.23 21.72
CA ARG A 22 0.06 10.78 20.52
C ARG A 22 0.81 10.34 19.28
N ALA A 23 0.13 9.57 18.42
CA ALA A 23 0.70 9.05 17.18
C ALA A 23 0.46 9.98 15.99
N LEU A 24 -0.77 10.48 15.84
CA LEU A 24 -1.18 11.38 14.77
C LEU A 24 -1.79 12.65 15.36
N SER A 25 -1.55 13.81 14.71
CA SER A 25 -2.08 15.09 15.16
C SER A 25 -2.40 15.97 13.95
N ASP A 26 -3.66 16.34 13.77
CA ASP A 26 -4.13 17.22 12.70
C ASP A 26 -3.67 16.75 11.30
N LEU A 27 -3.83 15.45 11.02
CA LEU A 27 -3.38 14.87 9.77
C LEU A 27 -4.54 14.92 8.76
N SER A 28 -4.31 15.63 7.64
CA SER A 28 -5.30 15.81 6.58
C SER A 28 -4.64 15.65 5.21
N PHE A 29 -5.21 14.82 4.35
CA PHE A 29 -4.87 14.71 2.93
C PHE A 29 -5.98 13.98 2.18
N SER A 30 -5.90 13.97 0.86
CA SER A 30 -6.83 13.21 0.01
C SER A 30 -6.08 12.34 -1.01
N VAL A 31 -6.74 11.30 -1.53
CA VAL A 31 -6.20 10.43 -2.60
C VAL A 31 -7.19 10.42 -3.76
N GLN A 32 -6.70 10.73 -4.96
CA GLN A 32 -7.53 10.77 -6.16
C GLN A 32 -7.75 9.35 -6.74
N PRO A 33 -8.91 9.08 -7.35
CA PRO A 33 -9.16 7.79 -8.01
C PRO A 33 -8.10 7.49 -9.08
N GLY A 34 -7.66 6.22 -9.15
CA GLY A 34 -6.71 5.75 -10.15
C GLY A 34 -5.27 6.25 -9.98
N THR A 35 -4.95 6.94 -8.88
CA THR A 35 -3.60 7.42 -8.61
C THR A 35 -2.84 6.50 -7.66
N PHE A 36 -1.52 6.53 -7.77
CA PHE A 36 -0.60 5.87 -6.84
C PHE A 36 0.02 6.94 -5.93
N THR A 37 -0.35 6.97 -4.67
CA THR A 37 0.18 7.92 -3.66
C THR A 37 1.10 7.18 -2.71
N ALA A 38 2.30 7.72 -2.46
CA ALA A 38 3.20 7.22 -1.42
C ALA A 38 3.17 8.11 -0.18
N VAL A 39 3.28 7.51 0.99
CA VAL A 39 3.46 8.18 2.29
C VAL A 39 4.81 7.78 2.85
N VAL A 40 5.67 8.76 3.07
CA VAL A 40 7.00 8.57 3.66
C VAL A 40 7.11 9.36 4.96
N GLY A 41 7.98 8.91 5.85
CA GLY A 41 8.21 9.59 7.13
C GLY A 41 9.18 8.81 8.00
N PRO A 42 9.71 9.41 9.08
CA PRO A 42 10.65 8.75 9.99
C PRO A 42 10.11 7.43 10.54
N SER A 43 11.01 6.53 10.96
CA SER A 43 10.59 5.29 11.62
C SER A 43 9.78 5.59 12.88
N GLY A 44 8.68 4.86 13.08
CA GLY A 44 7.81 5.03 14.24
C GLY A 44 6.97 6.32 14.25
N CYS A 45 6.91 7.12 13.18
CA CYS A 45 6.10 8.35 13.17
C CYS A 45 4.58 8.09 13.18
N GLY A 46 4.10 6.90 12.79
CA GLY A 46 2.66 6.57 12.80
C GLY A 46 2.10 6.08 11.47
N LYS A 47 2.95 5.71 10.49
CA LYS A 47 2.53 5.27 9.15
C LYS A 47 1.60 4.04 9.17
N SER A 48 1.96 2.99 9.91
CA SER A 48 1.11 1.79 10.04
C SER A 48 -0.15 2.07 10.86
N THR A 49 -0.09 3.01 11.83
CA THR A 49 -1.27 3.52 12.53
C THR A 49 -2.23 4.19 11.55
N LEU A 50 -1.71 5.03 10.66
CA LEU A 50 -2.50 5.67 9.60
C LEU A 50 -3.22 4.63 8.72
N LEU A 51 -2.50 3.59 8.26
CA LEU A 51 -3.12 2.53 7.46
C LEU A 51 -4.18 1.75 8.25
N SER A 52 -3.94 1.49 9.55
CA SER A 52 -4.90 0.82 10.44
C SER A 52 -6.19 1.62 10.62
N LEU A 53 -6.11 2.95 10.67
CA LEU A 53 -7.27 3.84 10.68
C LEU A 53 -8.00 3.82 9.34
N ILE A 54 -7.27 3.90 8.20
CA ILE A 54 -7.86 3.89 6.86
C ILE A 54 -8.54 2.56 6.55
N CYS A 55 -8.01 1.42 7.01
CA CYS A 55 -8.68 0.13 6.79
C CYS A 55 -9.81 -0.17 7.79
N GLY A 56 -10.06 0.72 8.76
CA GLY A 56 -11.12 0.58 9.74
C GLY A 56 -10.85 -0.41 10.86
N LEU A 57 -9.59 -0.81 11.07
CA LEU A 57 -9.17 -1.63 12.22
C LEU A 57 -9.12 -0.82 13.52
N MET A 58 -9.00 0.49 13.40
CA MET A 58 -8.96 1.44 14.50
C MET A 58 -9.83 2.64 14.16
N LYS A 59 -10.32 3.35 15.17
CA LYS A 59 -11.08 4.59 15.01
C LYS A 59 -10.22 5.79 15.41
N PRO A 60 -10.27 6.92 14.69
CA PRO A 60 -9.58 8.13 15.13
C PRO A 60 -10.24 8.69 16.39
N ASP A 61 -9.44 9.33 17.25
CA ASP A 61 -9.94 10.04 18.46
C ASP A 61 -10.73 11.29 18.07
N ALA A 62 -10.32 11.95 16.97
CA ALA A 62 -11.03 13.08 16.37
C ALA A 62 -10.74 13.14 14.86
N GLY A 63 -11.60 13.86 14.15
CA GLY A 63 -11.57 13.95 12.69
C GLY A 63 -12.44 12.87 12.03
N GLU A 64 -12.42 12.83 10.71
CA GLU A 64 -13.17 11.85 9.94
C GLU A 64 -12.40 11.35 8.73
N ILE A 65 -12.69 10.11 8.33
CA ILE A 65 -12.14 9.48 7.13
C ILE A 65 -13.32 9.16 6.22
N LEU A 66 -13.27 9.66 4.98
CA LEU A 66 -14.28 9.43 3.97
C LEU A 66 -13.73 8.55 2.86
N LEU A 67 -14.53 7.59 2.42
CA LEU A 67 -14.30 6.79 1.22
C LEU A 67 -15.44 7.04 0.24
N ASN A 68 -15.14 7.56 -0.95
CA ASN A 68 -16.15 8.04 -1.92
C ASN A 68 -17.10 9.09 -1.32
N GLY A 69 -16.60 9.99 -0.45
CA GLY A 69 -17.42 11.00 0.23
C GLY A 69 -18.33 10.46 1.33
N ILE A 70 -18.23 9.17 1.69
CA ILE A 70 -19.04 8.52 2.73
C ILE A 70 -18.13 8.18 3.92
N PRO A 71 -18.55 8.46 5.17
CA PRO A 71 -17.78 8.09 6.35
C PRO A 71 -17.39 6.60 6.33
N LEU A 72 -16.12 6.35 6.57
CA LEU A 72 -15.54 5.00 6.52
C LEU A 72 -16.20 4.10 7.56
N ARG A 73 -16.66 2.93 7.12
CA ARG A 73 -17.17 1.87 7.98
C ARG A 73 -16.10 0.82 8.23
N GLU A 74 -16.15 0.18 9.37
CA GLU A 74 -15.30 -0.96 9.70
C GLU A 74 -15.41 -2.05 8.62
N ASN A 75 -14.27 -2.67 8.29
CA ASN A 75 -14.20 -3.77 7.32
C ASN A 75 -14.82 -3.48 5.94
N SER A 76 -14.57 -2.29 5.39
CA SER A 76 -15.04 -1.95 4.06
C SER A 76 -14.48 -2.91 2.99
N PRO A 77 -15.33 -3.61 2.22
CA PRO A 77 -14.88 -4.50 1.15
C PRO A 77 -14.21 -3.76 -0.02
N LEU A 78 -14.32 -2.43 -0.03
CA LEU A 78 -13.70 -1.57 -1.05
C LEU A 78 -12.21 -1.34 -0.80
N ILE A 79 -11.68 -1.78 0.35
CA ILE A 79 -10.28 -1.61 0.73
C ILE A 79 -9.59 -2.97 0.76
N GLY A 80 -8.49 -3.09 0.01
CA GLY A 80 -7.56 -4.22 0.09
C GLY A 80 -6.32 -3.79 0.87
N TYR A 81 -5.93 -4.56 1.89
CA TYR A 81 -4.76 -4.25 2.71
C TYR A 81 -3.69 -5.33 2.55
N MET A 82 -2.55 -4.92 2.00
CA MET A 82 -1.35 -5.73 1.90
C MET A 82 -0.39 -5.33 3.02
N LEU A 83 -0.17 -6.25 3.93
CA LEU A 83 0.68 -6.07 5.11
C LEU A 83 2.18 -6.15 4.75
N GLN A 84 3.04 -5.71 5.66
CA GLN A 84 4.50 -5.69 5.51
C GLN A 84 5.11 -7.06 5.17
N HIS A 85 4.56 -8.13 5.73
CA HIS A 85 4.90 -9.50 5.38
C HIS A 85 3.79 -10.12 4.53
N ASP A 86 4.11 -11.17 3.79
CA ASP A 86 3.15 -11.85 2.92
C ASP A 86 1.98 -12.49 3.68
N HIS A 87 2.21 -12.91 4.94
CA HIS A 87 1.23 -13.56 5.81
C HIS A 87 0.43 -14.66 5.11
N LEU A 88 1.09 -15.39 4.23
CA LEU A 88 0.49 -16.58 3.64
C LEU A 88 0.43 -17.69 4.71
N LEU A 89 -0.66 -18.43 4.72
CA LEU A 89 -0.85 -19.54 5.64
C LEU A 89 -0.09 -20.77 5.14
N ASP A 90 0.95 -21.20 5.85
CA ASP A 90 1.88 -22.25 5.42
C ASP A 90 1.21 -23.61 5.18
N TRP A 91 0.11 -23.89 5.89
CA TRP A 91 -0.67 -25.13 5.77
C TRP A 91 -1.70 -25.09 4.63
N ARG A 92 -1.77 -24.00 3.86
CA ARG A 92 -2.67 -23.84 2.72
C ARG A 92 -1.87 -23.75 1.43
N SER A 93 -2.43 -24.30 0.35
CA SER A 93 -1.87 -24.07 -0.99
C SER A 93 -1.96 -22.59 -1.38
N ILE A 94 -1.18 -22.18 -2.38
CA ILE A 94 -1.21 -20.82 -2.93
C ILE A 94 -2.62 -20.45 -3.40
N TYR A 95 -3.30 -21.33 -4.13
CA TYR A 95 -4.69 -21.12 -4.53
C TYR A 95 -5.61 -20.86 -3.32
N ARG A 96 -5.49 -21.67 -2.26
CA ARG A 96 -6.30 -21.51 -1.05
C ARG A 96 -5.93 -20.25 -0.24
N ASN A 97 -4.68 -19.81 -0.30
CA ASN A 97 -4.27 -18.53 0.26
C ASN A 97 -4.89 -17.35 -0.51
N VAL A 98 -4.82 -17.39 -1.84
CA VAL A 98 -5.40 -16.35 -2.70
C VAL A 98 -6.92 -16.25 -2.52
N THR A 99 -7.62 -17.37 -2.37
CA THR A 99 -9.08 -17.39 -2.22
C THR A 99 -9.57 -17.23 -0.78
N LEU A 100 -8.69 -16.96 0.18
CA LEU A 100 -9.02 -16.89 1.61
C LEU A 100 -10.12 -15.85 1.91
N GLY A 101 -9.98 -14.62 1.40
CA GLY A 101 -10.96 -13.56 1.62
C GLY A 101 -12.37 -13.94 1.15
N PRO A 102 -12.55 -14.28 -0.14
CA PRO A 102 -13.84 -14.77 -0.64
C PRO A 102 -14.38 -16.02 0.08
N GLU A 103 -13.51 -16.92 0.56
CA GLU A 103 -13.92 -18.09 1.34
C GLU A 103 -14.53 -17.66 2.69
N ILE A 104 -13.87 -16.76 3.41
CA ILE A 104 -14.36 -16.23 4.71
C ILE A 104 -15.66 -15.46 4.54
N CYS A 105 -15.75 -14.63 3.50
CA CYS A 105 -16.95 -13.82 3.22
C CYS A 105 -18.10 -14.62 2.58
N GLY A 106 -17.93 -15.92 2.31
CA GLY A 106 -18.97 -16.74 1.65
C GLY A 106 -19.22 -16.37 0.18
N THR A 107 -18.30 -15.63 -0.46
CA THR A 107 -18.43 -15.14 -1.85
C THR A 107 -17.62 -15.97 -2.85
N LEU A 108 -17.06 -17.11 -2.44
CA LEU A 108 -16.25 -17.99 -3.28
C LEU A 108 -17.13 -18.83 -4.22
N ASN A 109 -17.63 -18.21 -5.28
CA ASN A 109 -18.43 -18.83 -6.33
C ASN A 109 -17.59 -19.20 -7.56
N THR A 110 -18.23 -19.71 -8.61
CA THR A 110 -17.56 -20.14 -9.85
C THR A 110 -16.83 -18.98 -10.55
N ALA A 111 -17.42 -17.78 -10.56
CA ALA A 111 -16.80 -16.60 -11.17
C ALA A 111 -15.54 -16.16 -10.39
N THR A 112 -15.62 -16.12 -9.05
CA THR A 112 -14.47 -15.80 -8.18
C THR A 112 -13.35 -16.82 -8.32
N LYS A 113 -13.68 -18.12 -8.43
CA LYS A 113 -12.70 -19.19 -8.68
C LYS A 113 -11.99 -19.01 -10.02
N LYS A 114 -12.75 -18.70 -11.07
CA LYS A 114 -12.20 -18.41 -12.40
C LYS A 114 -11.26 -17.22 -12.35
N ARG A 115 -11.70 -16.11 -11.76
CA ARG A 115 -10.87 -14.90 -11.56
C ARG A 115 -9.58 -15.18 -10.78
N ALA A 116 -9.63 -16.01 -9.73
CA ALA A 116 -8.43 -16.39 -8.97
C ALA A 116 -7.38 -17.08 -9.87
N TYR A 117 -7.83 -17.96 -10.76
CA TYR A 117 -6.94 -18.61 -11.71
C TYR A 117 -6.42 -17.67 -12.80
N GLU A 118 -7.23 -16.73 -13.28
CA GLU A 118 -6.82 -15.70 -14.23
C GLU A 118 -5.74 -14.79 -13.63
N LEU A 119 -5.89 -14.37 -12.37
CA LEU A 119 -4.88 -13.60 -11.66
C LEU A 119 -3.61 -14.41 -11.42
N LEU A 120 -3.72 -15.69 -11.02
CA LEU A 120 -2.55 -16.56 -10.88
C LEU A 120 -1.78 -16.72 -12.21
N GLU A 121 -2.48 -16.81 -13.34
CA GLU A 121 -1.87 -16.86 -14.68
C GLU A 121 -1.19 -15.55 -15.01
N GLN A 122 -1.90 -14.44 -14.87
CA GLN A 122 -1.42 -13.09 -15.19
C GLN A 122 -0.13 -12.75 -14.42
N TYR A 123 0.00 -13.27 -13.18
CA TYR A 123 1.16 -13.00 -12.32
C TYR A 123 2.17 -14.14 -12.26
N GLY A 124 2.09 -15.08 -13.21
CA GLY A 124 3.07 -16.16 -13.39
C GLY A 124 3.09 -17.21 -12.28
N LEU A 125 1.98 -17.34 -11.53
CA LEU A 125 1.86 -18.29 -10.41
C LEU A 125 0.93 -19.48 -10.69
N ARG A 126 0.40 -19.61 -11.91
CA ARG A 126 -0.59 -20.65 -12.25
C ARG A 126 -0.09 -22.07 -11.95
N GLN A 127 1.15 -22.39 -12.32
CA GLN A 127 1.76 -23.69 -12.09
C GLN A 127 2.03 -23.98 -10.60
N PHE A 128 2.06 -22.95 -9.75
CA PHE A 128 2.26 -23.05 -8.31
C PHE A 128 0.95 -23.01 -7.50
N ALA A 129 -0.21 -23.08 -8.15
CA ALA A 129 -1.51 -22.98 -7.49
C ALA A 129 -1.72 -24.04 -6.38
N SER A 130 -1.19 -25.27 -6.57
CA SER A 130 -1.23 -26.36 -5.59
C SER A 130 -0.04 -26.37 -4.62
N ALA A 131 1.01 -25.58 -4.88
CA ALA A 131 2.18 -25.49 -4.02
C ALA A 131 1.87 -24.80 -2.69
N HIS A 132 2.72 -24.99 -1.68
CA HIS A 132 2.67 -24.30 -0.39
C HIS A 132 3.64 -23.11 -0.36
N PRO A 133 3.44 -22.11 0.52
CA PRO A 133 4.29 -20.93 0.62
C PRO A 133 5.79 -21.24 0.75
N SER A 134 6.15 -22.29 1.50
CA SER A 134 7.54 -22.73 1.69
C SER A 134 8.25 -23.17 0.40
N GLN A 135 7.51 -23.46 -0.66
CA GLN A 135 8.04 -23.88 -1.97
C GLN A 135 8.26 -22.70 -2.94
N LEU A 136 7.91 -21.47 -2.52
CA LEU A 136 7.98 -20.26 -3.33
C LEU A 136 9.16 -19.38 -2.90
N SER A 137 9.73 -18.64 -3.87
CA SER A 137 10.66 -17.53 -3.57
C SER A 137 9.93 -16.37 -2.86
N GLY A 138 10.68 -15.48 -2.21
CA GLY A 138 10.12 -14.30 -1.54
C GLY A 138 9.26 -13.44 -2.48
N GLY A 139 9.74 -13.17 -3.69
CA GLY A 139 8.99 -12.41 -4.70
C GLY A 139 7.71 -13.13 -5.17
N MET A 140 7.74 -14.45 -5.29
CA MET A 140 6.54 -15.22 -5.62
C MET A 140 5.51 -15.18 -4.48
N ARG A 141 5.94 -15.23 -3.23
CA ARG A 141 5.06 -15.06 -2.07
C ARG A 141 4.42 -13.68 -2.04
N GLN A 142 5.18 -12.62 -2.32
CA GLN A 142 4.65 -11.25 -2.40
C GLN A 142 3.60 -11.09 -3.51
N ARG A 143 3.85 -11.67 -4.70
CA ARG A 143 2.83 -11.72 -5.77
C ARG A 143 1.57 -12.47 -5.34
N ALA A 144 1.70 -13.60 -4.64
CA ALA A 144 0.55 -14.34 -4.12
C ALA A 144 -0.25 -13.53 -3.08
N ALA A 145 0.43 -12.79 -2.19
CA ALA A 145 -0.19 -11.88 -1.24
C ALA A 145 -0.93 -10.73 -1.96
N LEU A 146 -0.33 -10.16 -3.02
CA LEU A 146 -1.00 -9.15 -3.84
C LEU A 146 -2.25 -9.72 -4.52
N ILE A 147 -2.18 -10.92 -5.12
CA ILE A 147 -3.35 -11.56 -5.75
C ILE A 147 -4.47 -11.77 -4.73
N ARG A 148 -4.13 -12.22 -3.51
CA ARG A 148 -5.08 -12.35 -2.39
C ARG A 148 -5.80 -11.03 -2.09
N THR A 149 -5.04 -9.94 -2.13
CA THR A 149 -5.57 -8.58 -1.88
C THR A 149 -6.41 -8.06 -3.04
N LEU A 150 -6.06 -8.40 -4.30
CA LEU A 150 -6.75 -7.96 -5.51
C LEU A 150 -8.01 -8.79 -5.84
N LEU A 151 -8.08 -10.05 -5.41
CA LEU A 151 -9.17 -10.95 -5.78
C LEU A 151 -10.56 -10.44 -5.37
N PRO A 152 -10.76 -9.79 -4.20
CA PRO A 152 -12.03 -9.19 -3.82
C PRO A 152 -12.43 -7.96 -4.65
N ASP A 153 -11.58 -7.47 -5.55
CA ASP A 153 -11.78 -6.31 -6.41
C ASP A 153 -11.89 -4.97 -5.67
N PRO A 154 -10.96 -4.64 -4.77
CA PRO A 154 -11.01 -3.40 -4.00
C PRO A 154 -10.86 -2.18 -4.92
N GLN A 155 -11.35 -1.02 -4.46
CA GLN A 155 -11.13 0.28 -5.11
C GLN A 155 -9.83 0.94 -4.64
N LEU A 156 -9.49 0.74 -3.36
CA LEU A 156 -8.28 1.27 -2.72
C LEU A 156 -7.39 0.12 -2.25
N LEU A 157 -6.13 0.15 -2.66
CA LEU A 157 -5.08 -0.74 -2.16
C LEU A 157 -4.22 0.00 -1.13
N LEU A 158 -4.15 -0.52 0.07
CA LEU A 158 -3.21 -0.09 1.10
C LEU A 158 -2.02 -1.04 1.11
N LEU A 159 -0.82 -0.50 0.99
CA LEU A 159 0.43 -1.25 0.88
C LEU A 159 1.36 -0.80 2.02
N ASP A 160 1.57 -1.65 3.03
CA ASP A 160 2.40 -1.36 4.19
C ASP A 160 3.79 -1.99 4.01
N GLU A 161 4.76 -1.20 3.58
CA GLU A 161 6.15 -1.63 3.34
C GLU A 161 6.27 -2.99 2.60
N PRO A 162 5.56 -3.18 1.49
CA PRO A 162 5.33 -4.52 0.91
C PRO A 162 6.59 -5.22 0.42
N PHE A 163 7.70 -4.50 0.28
CA PHE A 163 8.95 -5.05 -0.27
C PHE A 163 10.09 -5.10 0.75
N SER A 164 9.87 -4.66 1.99
CA SER A 164 10.92 -4.52 3.01
C SER A 164 11.61 -5.84 3.40
N ALA A 165 10.90 -6.97 3.29
CA ALA A 165 11.43 -8.30 3.62
C ALA A 165 12.24 -8.96 2.48
N LEU A 166 12.39 -8.30 1.31
CA LEU A 166 13.10 -8.83 0.16
C LEU A 166 14.55 -8.31 0.12
N ASP A 167 15.45 -9.14 -0.41
CA ASP A 167 16.80 -8.68 -0.77
C ASP A 167 16.74 -7.58 -1.85
N TYR A 168 17.81 -6.81 -1.98
CA TYR A 168 17.82 -5.62 -2.84
C TYR A 168 17.46 -5.91 -4.31
N GLN A 169 18.01 -6.96 -4.92
CA GLN A 169 17.76 -7.25 -6.34
C GLN A 169 16.32 -7.74 -6.56
N THR A 170 15.86 -8.64 -5.72
CA THR A 170 14.49 -9.15 -5.75
C THR A 170 13.49 -8.00 -5.51
N ARG A 171 13.80 -7.10 -4.58
CA ARG A 171 12.99 -5.91 -4.28
C ARG A 171 12.78 -5.04 -5.50
N LEU A 172 13.85 -4.70 -6.24
CA LEU A 172 13.74 -3.89 -7.46
C LEU A 172 12.81 -4.55 -8.48
N THR A 173 13.04 -5.82 -8.78
CA THR A 173 12.23 -6.55 -9.78
C THR A 173 10.78 -6.67 -9.34
N VAL A 174 10.52 -7.07 -8.10
CA VAL A 174 9.16 -7.29 -7.59
C VAL A 174 8.39 -5.98 -7.45
N SER A 175 9.05 -4.88 -7.01
CA SER A 175 8.41 -3.57 -6.93
C SER A 175 8.02 -3.04 -8.31
N ASP A 176 8.84 -3.27 -9.33
CA ASP A 176 8.53 -2.89 -10.71
C ASP A 176 7.35 -3.69 -11.25
N ASP A 177 7.35 -5.00 -11.09
CA ASP A 177 6.25 -5.88 -11.51
C ASP A 177 4.94 -5.46 -10.81
N ILE A 178 4.96 -5.33 -9.49
CA ILE A 178 3.77 -4.97 -8.68
C ILE A 178 3.28 -3.56 -9.03
N GLY A 179 4.18 -2.60 -9.20
CA GLY A 179 3.82 -1.24 -9.61
C GLY A 179 3.12 -1.21 -10.98
N GLN A 180 3.64 -1.93 -11.96
CA GLN A 180 3.01 -2.04 -13.28
C GLN A 180 1.64 -2.73 -13.21
N ILE A 181 1.53 -3.80 -12.44
CA ILE A 181 0.29 -4.53 -12.20
C ILE A 181 -0.80 -3.62 -11.64
N ILE A 182 -0.48 -2.85 -10.60
CA ILE A 182 -1.44 -1.94 -9.94
C ILE A 182 -1.87 -0.84 -10.92
N ARG A 183 -0.94 -0.22 -11.66
CA ARG A 183 -1.25 0.79 -12.68
C ARG A 183 -2.15 0.24 -13.79
N GLN A 184 -1.83 -0.94 -14.34
CA GLN A 184 -2.64 -1.58 -15.39
C GLN A 184 -4.04 -1.97 -14.90
N SER A 185 -4.20 -2.28 -13.63
CA SER A 185 -5.51 -2.59 -13.04
C SER A 185 -6.42 -1.37 -12.86
N GLY A 186 -5.90 -0.14 -13.04
CA GLY A 186 -6.62 1.11 -12.80
C GLY A 186 -7.03 1.34 -11.34
N LYS A 187 -6.43 0.60 -10.40
CA LYS A 187 -6.73 0.74 -8.97
C LYS A 187 -6.03 1.95 -8.36
N THR A 188 -6.64 2.49 -7.32
CA THR A 188 -6.00 3.50 -6.48
C THR A 188 -5.12 2.82 -5.45
N ALA A 189 -3.91 3.31 -5.26
CA ALA A 189 -2.96 2.75 -4.28
C ALA A 189 -2.43 3.81 -3.33
N LEU A 190 -2.34 3.44 -2.05
CA LEU A 190 -1.65 4.18 -1.00
C LEU A 190 -0.52 3.30 -0.45
N LEU A 191 0.71 3.65 -0.78
CA LEU A 191 1.92 2.97 -0.34
C LEU A 191 2.51 3.67 0.88
N VAL A 192 2.74 2.95 1.94
CA VAL A 192 3.60 3.37 3.04
C VAL A 192 4.94 2.69 2.88
N THR A 193 6.01 3.48 2.86
CA THR A 193 7.38 2.96 2.77
C THR A 193 8.37 3.91 3.44
N HIS A 194 9.51 3.39 3.86
CA HIS A 194 10.69 4.17 4.26
C HIS A 194 11.74 4.26 3.13
N ASP A 195 11.54 3.53 2.02
CA ASP A 195 12.42 3.55 0.86
C ASP A 195 11.96 4.65 -0.12
N LEU A 196 12.78 5.71 -0.25
CA LEU A 196 12.49 6.82 -1.15
C LEU A 196 12.52 6.39 -2.62
N SER A 197 13.31 5.38 -2.96
CA SER A 197 13.37 4.90 -4.34
C SER A 197 12.06 4.23 -4.74
N GLU A 198 11.45 3.48 -3.84
CA GLU A 198 10.10 2.92 -4.04
C GLU A 198 9.06 4.05 -4.15
N ALA A 199 9.05 4.98 -3.19
CA ALA A 199 8.11 6.08 -3.17
C ALA A 199 8.13 6.89 -4.47
N ILE A 200 9.31 7.26 -4.97
CA ILE A 200 9.47 8.08 -6.17
C ILE A 200 9.15 7.28 -7.43
N SER A 201 9.65 6.04 -7.53
CA SER A 201 9.48 5.26 -8.77
C SER A 201 8.06 4.75 -8.99
N LEU A 202 7.31 4.48 -7.91
CA LEU A 202 5.98 3.89 -7.98
C LEU A 202 4.85 4.91 -7.99
N SER A 203 5.03 6.09 -7.37
CA SER A 203 3.92 7.00 -7.13
C SER A 203 3.80 8.15 -8.12
N ASP A 204 2.62 8.77 -8.12
CA ASP A 204 2.31 10.02 -8.82
C ASP A 204 2.42 11.21 -7.86
N ARG A 205 2.46 10.93 -6.54
CA ARG A 205 2.60 11.92 -5.48
C ARG A 205 3.18 11.28 -4.23
N VAL A 206 4.07 11.99 -3.56
CA VAL A 206 4.63 11.60 -2.27
C VAL A 206 4.15 12.57 -1.19
N ILE A 207 3.57 12.03 -0.13
CA ILE A 207 3.20 12.75 1.09
C ILE A 207 4.30 12.52 2.11
N VAL A 208 4.90 13.59 2.61
CA VAL A 208 5.95 13.54 3.63
C VAL A 208 5.33 13.82 4.99
N LEU A 209 5.54 12.92 5.94
CA LEU A 209 5.09 13.07 7.32
C LEU A 209 6.23 13.58 8.22
N THR A 210 5.85 14.34 9.25
CA THR A 210 6.77 14.74 10.34
C THR A 210 7.09 13.56 11.26
N SER A 211 8.04 13.75 12.17
CA SER A 211 8.20 12.90 13.36
C SER A 211 6.94 12.91 14.22
N ARG A 212 6.88 11.95 15.17
CA ARG A 212 5.72 11.80 16.08
C ARG A 212 5.53 13.03 16.99
N PRO A 213 4.29 13.53 17.14
CA PRO A 213 3.05 13.09 16.48
C PRO A 213 3.03 13.51 15.00
N ALA A 214 2.72 12.54 14.12
CA ALA A 214 2.80 12.78 12.69
C ALA A 214 1.72 13.77 12.19
N LYS A 215 2.18 14.67 11.33
CA LYS A 215 1.38 15.60 10.52
C LYS A 215 1.84 15.49 9.07
N VAL A 216 1.02 15.92 8.14
CA VAL A 216 1.50 16.13 6.77
C VAL A 216 2.41 17.35 6.77
N ARG A 217 3.68 17.15 6.39
CA ARG A 217 4.66 18.22 6.21
C ARG A 217 4.47 18.91 4.86
N CYS A 218 4.50 18.10 3.80
CA CYS A 218 4.29 18.58 2.43
C CYS A 218 3.82 17.42 1.54
N GLU A 219 3.30 17.80 0.37
CA GLU A 219 2.94 16.90 -0.70
C GLU A 219 3.77 17.27 -1.94
N ILE A 220 4.43 16.28 -2.54
CA ILE A 220 5.32 16.47 -3.68
C ILE A 220 4.74 15.69 -4.85
N PRO A 221 4.23 16.37 -5.90
CA PRO A 221 3.82 15.69 -7.13
C PRO A 221 5.05 15.12 -7.85
N ILE A 222 4.92 13.89 -8.35
CA ILE A 222 5.97 13.18 -9.06
C ILE A 222 5.56 13.07 -10.52
N PHE A 223 6.37 13.62 -11.39
CA PHE A 223 6.14 13.60 -12.82
C PHE A 223 7.44 13.35 -13.58
N PHE A 224 7.41 12.37 -14.49
CA PHE A 224 8.53 12.06 -15.39
C PHE A 224 8.11 12.21 -16.84
N LYS A 225 8.98 12.76 -17.67
CA LYS A 225 8.81 12.80 -19.13
C LYS A 225 9.51 11.60 -19.76
N LEU A 226 8.82 10.46 -19.82
CA LEU A 226 9.37 9.20 -20.32
C LEU A 226 8.50 8.66 -21.45
N GLU A 227 9.11 8.07 -22.48
CA GLU A 227 8.38 7.34 -23.53
C GLU A 227 7.69 6.09 -22.95
N GLN A 228 8.37 5.41 -22.05
CA GLN A 228 7.85 4.27 -21.30
C GLN A 228 7.96 4.59 -19.80
N ASP A 229 6.84 4.92 -19.18
CA ASP A 229 6.77 5.28 -17.77
C ASP A 229 6.69 4.01 -16.90
N THR A 230 7.85 3.38 -16.69
CA THR A 230 8.03 2.23 -15.80
C THR A 230 8.82 2.63 -14.57
N PRO A 231 8.66 1.93 -13.42
CA PRO A 231 9.44 2.25 -12.22
C PRO A 231 10.95 2.18 -12.45
N LEU A 232 11.44 1.24 -13.27
CA LEU A 232 12.84 1.14 -13.64
C LEU A 232 13.31 2.38 -14.43
N ASN A 233 12.53 2.81 -15.42
CA ASN A 233 12.87 3.99 -16.23
C ASN A 233 12.83 5.27 -15.39
N ARG A 234 11.88 5.39 -14.46
CA ARG A 234 11.83 6.51 -13.50
C ARG A 234 13.08 6.58 -12.65
N ARG A 235 13.61 5.44 -12.14
CA ARG A 235 14.86 5.41 -11.34
C ARG A 235 16.09 5.86 -12.14
N ASN A 236 16.10 5.64 -13.45
CA ASN A 236 17.19 6.04 -14.34
C ASN A 236 17.03 7.46 -14.89
N ALA A 237 15.90 8.11 -14.67
CA ALA A 237 15.63 9.45 -15.17
C ALA A 237 16.42 10.54 -14.41
N PRO A 238 16.86 11.62 -15.09
CA PRO A 238 17.58 12.72 -14.43
C PRO A 238 16.79 13.36 -13.29
N GLU A 239 15.47 13.46 -13.44
CA GLU A 239 14.54 14.04 -12.45
C GLU A 239 14.50 13.25 -11.14
N PHE A 240 14.82 11.96 -11.17
CA PHE A 240 14.78 11.09 -9.98
C PHE A 240 15.65 11.64 -8.83
N LYS A 241 16.87 12.06 -9.14
CA LYS A 241 17.79 12.63 -8.15
C LYS A 241 17.25 13.93 -7.55
N HIS A 242 16.54 14.73 -8.34
CA HIS A 242 15.92 15.97 -7.86
C HIS A 242 14.84 15.65 -6.82
N TYR A 243 13.90 14.75 -7.13
CA TYR A 243 12.86 14.32 -6.18
C TYR A 243 13.46 13.67 -4.92
N PHE A 244 14.47 12.83 -5.09
CA PHE A 244 15.14 12.18 -3.97
C PHE A 244 15.72 13.23 -3.00
N ASN A 245 16.47 14.19 -3.51
CA ASN A 245 17.07 15.26 -2.68
C ASN A 245 16.01 16.14 -2.02
N GLN A 246 14.92 16.45 -2.74
CA GLN A 246 13.82 17.24 -2.21
C GLN A 246 13.15 16.53 -1.04
N ILE A 247 12.74 15.27 -1.21
CA ILE A 247 12.07 14.49 -0.16
C ILE A 247 13.02 14.24 1.01
N TRP A 248 14.29 13.92 0.73
CA TRP A 248 15.32 13.72 1.76
C TRP A 248 15.52 14.97 2.63
N LYS A 249 15.53 16.15 2.02
CA LYS A 249 15.63 17.43 2.75
C LYS A 249 14.43 17.63 3.68
N GLU A 250 13.22 17.36 3.18
CA GLU A 250 12.01 17.50 3.99
C GLU A 250 11.96 16.51 5.16
N LEU A 251 12.44 15.28 4.98
CA LEU A 251 12.51 14.28 6.05
C LEU A 251 13.52 14.63 7.16
N ASN A 252 14.60 15.35 6.81
CA ASN A 252 15.67 15.68 7.76
C ASN A 252 15.59 17.13 8.31
N HIS A 253 14.51 17.85 8.02
CA HIS A 253 14.37 19.26 8.40
C HIS A 253 14.17 19.46 9.92
N ASP A 254 13.85 18.42 10.68
CA ASP A 254 13.60 18.47 12.13
C ASP A 254 14.77 17.90 12.97
N ASN A 255 15.91 17.59 12.35
CA ASN A 255 17.14 17.12 13.04
C ASN A 255 18.19 18.23 13.19
#